data_e3e7d8dc4aaa623733151300e57a8105
#
_entry.id   e3e7d8dc4aaa623733151300e57a8105
#
_cell.length_a   1.000
_cell.length_b   1.000
_cell.length_c   1.000
_cell.angle_alpha   90.00
_cell.angle_beta   90.00
_cell.angle_gamma   90.00
#
_symmetry.space_group_name_H-M   'P 1'
#
loop_
_entity.id
_entity.type
_entity.pdbx_description
1 polymer ?
#
loop_
_entity_poly.entity_id
_entity_poly.type
_entity_poly.pdbx_seq_one_letter_code
_entity_poly.pdbx_strand_id
1 'polypeptide(L)'
;MGNPGRDLTSNQISHYFDLGHPSGKNLYENVDIYINNHLPVGDACISIEGMEQKMGPMSTFCNCFAIDCLMMKAAEKLIAKGITPPVWMSANMPGGDEANKALEEKYFLRVKHLM
;
A
#
# COMPACT_ATOMS: atom_id res chain seq x y z
N MET A 1 9.93 -22.68 21.68
CA MET A 1 9.53 -21.26 21.79
C MET A 1 8.97 -20.84 20.43
N GLY A 2 7.65 -20.75 20.32
CA GLY A 2 6.97 -20.38 19.08
C GLY A 2 7.25 -18.90 18.72
N ASN A 3 7.56 -18.65 17.47
CA ASN A 3 7.76 -17.31 16.92
C ASN A 3 6.40 -16.56 16.98
N PRO A 4 6.22 -15.49 17.78
CA PRO A 4 4.92 -14.83 17.99
C PRO A 4 4.50 -13.90 16.84
N GLY A 5 5.10 -14.01 15.66
CA GLY A 5 4.86 -13.12 14.53
C GLY A 5 4.33 -13.78 13.26
N ARG A 6 3.92 -15.05 13.30
CA ARG A 6 3.23 -15.62 12.13
C ARG A 6 1.74 -15.29 12.22
N ASP A 7 1.34 -14.32 11.45
CA ASP A 7 -0.06 -14.05 11.23
C ASP A 7 -0.74 -15.27 10.59
N LEU A 8 -1.65 -15.88 11.34
CA LEU A 8 -2.36 -17.08 10.93
C LEU A 8 -3.22 -16.87 9.68
N THR A 9 -3.60 -15.63 9.36
CA THR A 9 -4.46 -15.31 8.23
C THR A 9 -3.76 -15.49 6.89
N SER A 10 -2.52 -15.04 6.75
CA SER A 10 -1.76 -15.19 5.51
C SER A 10 -1.35 -16.65 5.24
N ASN A 11 -1.06 -17.43 6.29
CA ASN A 11 -0.75 -18.85 6.15
C ASN A 11 -1.99 -19.72 5.90
N GLN A 12 -3.16 -19.35 6.39
CA GLN A 12 -4.39 -20.10 6.14
C GLN A 12 -4.87 -19.96 4.69
N ILE A 13 -4.67 -18.80 4.08
CA ILE A 13 -5.05 -18.57 2.67
C ILE A 13 -4.23 -19.46 1.72
N SER A 14 -2.94 -19.64 2.00
CA SER A 14 -2.06 -20.45 1.13
C SER A 14 -2.41 -21.95 1.09
N HIS A 15 -3.11 -22.43 2.10
CA HIS A 15 -3.54 -23.85 2.15
C HIS A 15 -4.91 -24.13 1.54
N TYR A 16 -5.75 -23.10 1.35
CA TYR A 16 -7.12 -23.25 0.90
C TYR A 16 -7.36 -22.88 -0.56
N PHE A 17 -6.46 -22.15 -1.18
CA PHE A 17 -6.59 -21.74 -2.57
C PHE A 17 -5.37 -22.19 -3.38
N ASP A 18 -5.63 -22.86 -4.48
CA ASP A 18 -4.66 -22.98 -5.55
C ASP A 18 -4.34 -21.55 -6.01
N LEU A 19 -3.15 -21.07 -5.66
CA LEU A 19 -2.74 -19.68 -5.80
C LEU A 19 -2.62 -19.22 -7.26
N GLY A 20 -2.98 -20.05 -8.22
CA GLY A 20 -3.03 -19.73 -9.64
C GLY A 20 -1.71 -19.26 -10.25
N HIS A 21 -0.68 -19.00 -9.44
CA HIS A 21 0.63 -18.62 -9.94
C HIS A 21 1.51 -19.87 -10.13
N PRO A 22 2.18 -20.04 -11.28
CA PRO A 22 2.96 -21.24 -11.59
C PRO A 22 4.06 -21.58 -10.58
N SER A 23 4.54 -20.60 -9.81
CA SER A 23 5.56 -20.82 -8.78
C SER A 23 5.03 -21.53 -7.53
N GLY A 24 3.71 -21.59 -7.32
CA GLY A 24 3.09 -22.09 -6.09
C GLY A 24 3.41 -21.27 -4.85
N LYS A 25 3.91 -20.04 -5.01
CA LYS A 25 4.30 -19.14 -3.91
C LYS A 25 3.36 -17.96 -3.79
N ASN A 26 3.18 -17.50 -2.55
CA ASN A 26 2.49 -16.26 -2.25
C ASN A 26 3.37 -15.04 -2.55
N LEU A 27 2.76 -13.87 -2.65
CA LEU A 27 3.47 -12.61 -2.88
C LEU A 27 4.50 -12.33 -1.78
N TYR A 28 4.14 -12.52 -0.51
CA TYR A 28 5.01 -12.25 0.64
C TYR A 28 6.26 -13.16 0.69
N GLU A 29 6.24 -14.31 0.01
CA GLU A 29 7.39 -15.21 -0.09
C GLU A 29 8.41 -14.80 -1.17
N ASN A 30 8.04 -13.79 -1.99
CA ASN A 30 8.85 -13.30 -3.10
C ASN A 30 9.36 -11.86 -2.90
N VAL A 31 9.17 -11.27 -1.73
CA VAL A 31 9.59 -9.90 -1.40
C VAL A 31 10.42 -9.88 -0.13
N ASP A 32 11.36 -8.94 -0.03
CA ASP A 32 12.21 -8.78 1.16
C ASP A 32 11.43 -8.21 2.35
N ILE A 33 10.44 -7.37 2.06
CA ILE A 33 9.59 -6.72 3.07
C ILE A 33 8.13 -6.78 2.59
N TYR A 34 7.24 -7.19 3.47
CA TYR A 34 5.81 -7.14 3.21
C TYR A 34 5.07 -6.40 4.34
N ILE A 35 3.94 -5.82 4.00
CA ILE A 35 3.02 -5.19 4.95
C ILE A 35 1.72 -6.00 4.93
N ASN A 36 1.33 -6.52 6.09
CA ASN A 36 0.06 -7.21 6.22
C ASN A 36 -1.06 -6.18 6.44
N ASN A 37 -2.05 -6.20 5.57
CA ASN A 37 -3.23 -5.33 5.65
C ASN A 37 -4.37 -5.92 6.50
N HIS A 38 -4.18 -7.11 7.08
CA HIS A 38 -5.12 -7.82 7.95
C HIS A 38 -6.54 -8.02 7.37
N LEU A 39 -6.65 -8.07 6.06
CA LEU A 39 -7.95 -8.30 5.42
C LEU A 39 -8.42 -9.75 5.56
N PRO A 40 -9.73 -9.98 5.69
CA PRO A 40 -10.29 -11.32 5.69
C PRO A 40 -10.13 -11.97 4.30
N VAL A 41 -10.21 -13.30 4.29
CA VAL A 41 -10.24 -14.08 3.04
C VAL A 41 -11.43 -13.63 2.19
N GLY A 42 -11.15 -13.38 0.90
CA GLY A 42 -12.16 -12.92 -0.05
C GLY A 42 -12.35 -11.39 -0.09
N ASP A 43 -11.57 -10.62 0.72
CA ASP A 43 -11.50 -9.16 0.70
C ASP A 43 -12.83 -8.44 1.10
N ALA A 44 -13.98 -9.00 0.77
CA ALA A 44 -15.28 -8.41 1.08
C ALA A 44 -15.63 -8.56 2.56
N CYS A 45 -15.98 -7.44 3.22
CA CYS A 45 -16.14 -7.35 4.67
C CYS A 45 -17.59 -7.22 5.17
N ILE A 46 -18.52 -6.85 4.27
CA ILE A 46 -19.90 -6.48 4.67
C ILE A 46 -20.85 -7.63 4.35
N SER A 47 -21.53 -8.14 5.38
CA SER A 47 -22.62 -9.11 5.22
C SER A 47 -23.95 -8.35 5.15
N ILE A 48 -24.81 -8.76 4.21
CA ILE A 48 -26.16 -8.22 4.05
C ILE A 48 -27.13 -9.37 4.32
N GLU A 49 -28.15 -9.10 5.13
CA GLU A 49 -29.19 -10.10 5.42
C GLU A 49 -29.88 -10.55 4.13
N GLY A 50 -30.04 -11.86 3.96
CA GLY A 50 -30.61 -12.47 2.75
C GLY A 50 -29.61 -12.68 1.60
N MET A 51 -28.33 -12.31 1.77
CA MET A 51 -27.26 -12.58 0.80
C MET A 51 -26.21 -13.52 1.38
N GLU A 52 -25.88 -14.57 0.65
CA GLU A 52 -24.79 -15.48 1.04
C GLU A 52 -23.42 -14.82 0.83
N GLN A 53 -23.27 -14.08 -0.26
CA GLN A 53 -22.00 -13.46 -0.61
C GLN A 53 -21.83 -12.10 0.07
N LYS A 54 -20.65 -11.89 0.68
CA LYS A 54 -20.26 -10.60 1.24
C LYS A 54 -19.99 -9.57 0.14
N MET A 55 -20.18 -8.31 0.49
CA MET A 55 -19.89 -7.14 -0.35
C MET A 55 -18.81 -6.23 0.30
N GLY A 56 -18.47 -5.16 -0.39
CA GLY A 56 -17.56 -4.14 0.13
C GLY A 56 -16.10 -4.64 0.20
N PRO A 57 -15.42 -4.81 -0.95
CA PRO A 57 -14.00 -5.13 -0.97
C PRO A 57 -13.19 -3.97 -0.39
N MET A 58 -12.31 -4.27 0.56
CA MET A 58 -11.56 -3.28 1.34
C MET A 58 -10.08 -3.18 0.96
N SER A 59 -9.58 -4.07 0.09
CA SER A 59 -8.15 -4.14 -0.25
C SER A 59 -7.59 -2.82 -0.78
N THR A 60 -8.31 -2.14 -1.66
CA THR A 60 -7.89 -0.84 -2.20
C THR A 60 -7.69 0.19 -1.09
N PHE A 61 -8.67 0.32 -0.18
CA PHE A 61 -8.59 1.29 0.91
C PHE A 61 -7.45 0.98 1.87
N CYS A 62 -7.34 -0.28 2.31
CA CYS A 62 -6.29 -0.69 3.24
C CYS A 62 -4.89 -0.59 2.62
N ASN A 63 -4.73 -0.93 1.35
CA ASN A 63 -3.45 -0.82 0.66
C ASN A 63 -3.05 0.64 0.42
N CYS A 64 -3.97 1.51 0.00
CA CYS A 64 -3.71 2.94 -0.11
C CYS A 64 -3.29 3.52 1.25
N PHE A 65 -4.04 3.23 2.30
CA PHE A 65 -3.70 3.70 3.65
C PHE A 65 -2.31 3.22 4.10
N ALA A 66 -1.96 1.96 3.86
CA ALA A 66 -0.65 1.41 4.20
C ALA A 66 0.49 2.12 3.44
N ILE A 67 0.28 2.41 2.15
CA ILE A 67 1.25 3.16 1.33
C ILE A 67 1.40 4.58 1.84
N ASP A 68 0.30 5.28 2.14
CA ASP A 68 0.33 6.64 2.69
C ASP A 68 1.07 6.67 4.03
N CYS A 69 0.82 5.72 4.92
CA CYS A 69 1.57 5.60 6.19
C CYS A 69 3.07 5.40 5.95
N LEU A 70 3.45 4.57 4.98
CA LEU A 70 4.85 4.34 4.61
C LEU A 70 5.50 5.64 4.10
N MET A 71 4.80 6.37 3.23
CA MET A 71 5.29 7.64 2.68
C MET A 71 5.44 8.72 3.75
N MET A 72 4.48 8.83 4.68
CA MET A 72 4.58 9.74 5.83
C MET A 72 5.80 9.41 6.70
N LYS A 73 6.03 8.13 7.00
CA LYS A 73 7.21 7.71 7.77
C LYS A 73 8.53 7.94 7.04
N ALA A 74 8.54 7.82 5.73
CA ALA A 74 9.70 8.17 4.92
C ALA A 74 9.98 9.69 4.99
N ALA A 75 8.95 10.52 4.87
CA ALA A 75 9.07 11.97 4.98
C ALA A 75 9.60 12.39 6.36
N GLU A 76 9.06 11.83 7.46
CA GLU A 76 9.57 12.08 8.81
C GLU A 76 11.08 11.79 8.94
N LYS A 77 11.51 10.65 8.38
CA LYS A 77 12.93 10.25 8.41
C LYS A 77 13.83 11.16 7.57
N LEU A 78 13.33 11.69 6.45
CA LEU A 78 14.05 12.66 5.63
C LEU A 78 14.20 13.98 6.38
N ILE A 79 13.13 14.49 6.97
CA ILE A 79 13.14 15.73 7.78
C ILE A 79 14.13 15.61 8.93
N ALA A 80 14.14 14.48 9.64
CA ALA A 80 15.09 14.24 10.72
C ALA A 80 16.58 14.25 10.26
N LYS A 81 16.82 14.03 8.97
CA LYS A 81 18.16 14.14 8.34
C LYS A 81 18.43 15.52 7.74
N GLY A 82 17.56 16.50 7.93
CA GLY A 82 17.66 17.84 7.33
C GLY A 82 17.35 17.88 5.84
N ILE A 83 16.67 16.85 5.31
CA ILE A 83 16.31 16.75 3.89
C ILE A 83 14.82 17.09 3.75
N THR A 84 14.50 18.08 2.94
CA THR A 84 13.11 18.40 2.61
C THR A 84 12.55 17.35 1.66
N PRO A 85 11.50 16.60 2.03
CA PRO A 85 10.90 15.60 1.16
C PRO A 85 10.20 16.27 -0.03
N PRO A 86 10.26 15.71 -1.24
CA PRO A 86 9.60 16.24 -2.42
C PRO A 86 8.11 15.87 -2.41
N VAL A 87 7.34 16.61 -1.64
CA VAL A 87 5.89 16.42 -1.53
C VAL A 87 5.17 17.45 -2.39
N TRP A 88 4.29 16.97 -3.27
CA TRP A 88 3.48 17.81 -4.14
C TRP A 88 2.35 18.50 -3.36
N MET A 89 2.12 19.76 -3.65
CA MET A 89 0.97 20.49 -3.15
C MET A 89 -0.23 20.25 -4.09
N SER A 90 -1.44 20.17 -3.54
CA SER A 90 -2.63 20.10 -4.39
C SER A 90 -2.73 21.35 -5.28
N ALA A 91 -2.94 21.16 -6.58
CA ALA A 91 -3.18 22.25 -7.53
C ALA A 91 -4.45 23.05 -7.21
N ASN A 92 -5.36 22.49 -6.42
CA ASN A 92 -6.57 23.19 -5.95
C ASN A 92 -6.29 24.16 -4.78
N MET A 93 -5.07 24.16 -4.25
CA MET A 93 -4.66 25.10 -3.20
C MET A 93 -4.00 26.33 -3.82
N PRO A 94 -4.23 27.54 -3.26
CA PRO A 94 -3.52 28.74 -3.71
C PRO A 94 -2.00 28.54 -3.68
N GLY A 95 -1.34 28.80 -4.80
CA GLY A 95 0.11 28.62 -4.92
C GLY A 95 0.58 27.19 -5.18
N GLY A 96 -0.35 26.24 -5.40
CA GLY A 96 -0.01 24.83 -5.64
C GLY A 96 0.81 24.63 -6.90
N ASP A 97 0.43 25.28 -8.00
CA ASP A 97 1.12 25.17 -9.29
C ASP A 97 2.55 25.73 -9.22
N GLU A 98 2.72 26.90 -8.59
CA GLU A 98 4.04 27.51 -8.41
C GLU A 98 4.96 26.65 -7.51
N ALA A 99 4.41 26.11 -6.42
CA ALA A 99 5.17 25.24 -5.53
C ALA A 99 5.62 23.95 -6.22
N ASN A 100 4.78 23.39 -7.08
CA ASN A 100 5.06 22.15 -7.80
C ASN A 100 6.05 22.34 -8.95
N LYS A 101 6.10 23.51 -9.58
CA LYS A 101 6.98 23.78 -10.71
C LYS A 101 8.46 23.47 -10.42
N ALA A 102 8.94 23.84 -9.24
CA ALA A 102 10.32 23.54 -8.83
C ALA A 102 10.58 22.03 -8.66
N LEU A 103 9.55 21.28 -8.25
CA LEU A 103 9.63 19.83 -8.16
C LEU A 103 9.58 19.18 -9.55
N GLU A 104 8.77 19.70 -10.46
CA GLU A 104 8.72 19.25 -11.86
C GLU A 104 10.07 19.43 -12.53
N GLU A 105 10.66 20.62 -12.49
CA GLU A 105 11.96 20.91 -13.07
C GLU A 105 13.06 19.98 -12.54
N LYS A 106 13.01 19.66 -11.24
CA LYS A 106 14.02 18.81 -10.59
C LYS A 106 13.84 17.32 -10.86
N TYR A 107 12.61 16.84 -10.92
CA TYR A 107 12.31 15.41 -10.90
C TYR A 107 11.68 14.87 -12.19
N PHE A 108 11.26 15.72 -13.11
CA PHE A 108 10.55 15.35 -14.34
C PHE A 108 11.25 14.22 -15.12
N LEU A 109 12.54 14.37 -15.38
CA LEU A 109 13.33 13.36 -16.11
C LEU A 109 13.56 12.05 -15.35
N ARG A 110 13.24 12.02 -14.04
CA ARG A 110 13.38 10.82 -13.21
C ARG A 110 12.10 10.02 -13.08
N VAL A 111 10.97 10.60 -13.44
CA VAL A 111 9.65 10.00 -13.33
C VAL A 111 9.10 9.79 -14.73
N LYS A 112 9.30 8.59 -15.27
CA LYS A 112 8.95 8.25 -16.66
C LYS A 112 7.48 8.50 -17.05
N HIS A 113 6.58 8.54 -16.08
CA HIS A 113 5.16 8.80 -16.32
C HIS A 113 4.78 10.28 -16.41
N LEU A 114 5.71 11.18 -16.14
CA LEU A 114 5.53 12.62 -16.30
C LEU A 114 6.11 13.16 -17.62
N MET A 115 6.72 12.27 -18.42
CA MET A 115 7.30 12.62 -19.73
C MET A 115 6.28 12.43 -20.86
#